data_fa7c5c7f6a66ed3da345c4ff50a15247
#
_entry.id   fa7c5c7f6a66ed3da345c4ff50a15247
#
_cell.length_a   1.000
_cell.length_b   1.000
_cell.length_c   1.000
_cell.angle_alpha   90.00
_cell.angle_beta   90.00
_cell.angle_gamma   90.00
#
_symmetry.space_group_name_H-M   'P 1'
#
loop_
_entity.id
_entity.type
_entity.pdbx_description
1 polymer ?
#
loop_
_entity_poly.entity_id
_entity_poly.type
_entity_poly.pdbx_seq_one_letter_code
_entity_poly.pdbx_strand_id
1 'polypeptide(L)'
;TTKSLVKYTAPDGKTGTLNAEEFASTYEDLQDKGYTFDFSDFNKVVKGKLAPLFQKALKLQKKFGPENMFVLTARPPAAQKAIFDFLKANGLNIPLKNITGLGNSTAEAKALWIADKVGEGYNDFYFADDALQNVQAVKNMLDQFDVKSKVQQAKIQFSKNASNQFNNILESSTGVESQKQFSNAQAR
;
A
#
# COMPACT_ATOMS: atom_id res chain seq x y z
N THR A 1 -9.93 20.48 -12.52
CA THR A 1 -9.62 19.29 -11.71
C THR A 1 -8.39 18.60 -12.28
N THR A 2 -7.24 18.89 -11.71
CA THR A 2 -5.99 18.21 -12.05
C THR A 2 -6.08 16.78 -11.52
N LYS A 3 -6.42 15.85 -12.40
CA LYS A 3 -6.32 14.43 -12.09
C LYS A 3 -4.83 14.06 -12.08
N SER A 4 -4.36 13.46 -11.00
CA SER A 4 -3.02 12.92 -10.95
C SER A 4 -2.84 11.82 -11.98
N LEU A 5 -1.76 11.90 -12.74
CA LEU A 5 -1.44 10.96 -13.81
C LEU A 5 -0.17 10.20 -13.49
N VAL A 6 -0.13 8.93 -13.87
CA VAL A 6 1.09 8.13 -13.88
C VAL A 6 1.76 8.32 -15.23
N LYS A 7 2.99 8.79 -15.22
CA LYS A 7 3.79 8.86 -16.44
C LYS A 7 4.44 7.52 -16.71
N TYR A 8 4.43 7.08 -17.95
CA TYR A 8 5.12 5.85 -18.34
C TYR A 8 6.15 6.14 -19.42
N THR A 9 7.16 5.29 -19.44
CA THR A 9 8.16 5.24 -20.51
C THR A 9 8.17 3.82 -21.08
N ALA A 10 7.92 3.72 -22.37
CA ALA A 10 7.97 2.45 -23.09
C ALA A 10 9.43 2.01 -23.31
N PRO A 11 9.69 0.71 -23.60
CA PRO A 11 11.03 0.20 -23.89
C PRO A 11 11.70 0.89 -25.09
N ASP A 12 10.89 1.41 -26.03
CA ASP A 12 11.37 2.16 -27.21
C ASP A 12 11.64 3.65 -26.92
N GLY A 13 11.44 4.09 -25.68
CA GLY A 13 11.64 5.47 -25.24
C GLY A 13 10.43 6.37 -25.39
N LYS A 14 9.32 5.89 -25.93
CA LYS A 14 8.07 6.67 -26.01
C LYS A 14 7.47 6.88 -24.63
N THR A 15 6.99 8.08 -24.37
CA THR A 15 6.38 8.46 -23.10
C THR A 15 4.90 8.78 -23.26
N GLY A 16 4.14 8.57 -22.19
CA GLY A 16 2.74 8.92 -22.13
C GLY A 16 2.26 9.00 -20.70
N THR A 17 0.96 9.16 -20.51
CA THR A 17 0.34 9.27 -19.20
C THR A 17 -0.84 8.32 -19.10
N LEU A 18 -1.06 7.79 -17.89
CA LEU A 18 -2.20 6.96 -17.54
C LEU A 18 -2.92 7.59 -16.36
N ASN A 19 -4.24 7.60 -16.37
CA ASN A 19 -5.00 7.89 -15.16
C ASN A 19 -4.96 6.68 -14.20
N ALA A 20 -5.46 6.86 -12.98
CA ALA A 20 -5.42 5.80 -11.96
C ALA A 20 -6.12 4.52 -12.42
N GLU A 21 -7.25 4.65 -13.11
CA GLU A 21 -8.02 3.52 -13.63
C GLU A 21 -7.29 2.79 -14.76
N GLU A 22 -6.76 3.53 -15.72
CA GLU A 22 -5.95 2.97 -16.80
C GLU A 22 -4.70 2.27 -16.27
N PHE A 23 -4.03 2.88 -15.30
CA PHE A 23 -2.87 2.29 -14.66
C PHE A 23 -3.23 0.97 -13.97
N ALA A 24 -4.30 0.95 -13.17
CA ALA A 24 -4.72 -0.24 -12.43
C ALA A 24 -5.08 -1.41 -13.36
N SER A 25 -5.67 -1.13 -14.52
CA SER A 25 -6.08 -2.16 -15.47
C SER A 25 -4.98 -2.67 -16.39
N THR A 26 -3.90 -1.89 -16.58
CA THR A 26 -2.88 -2.19 -17.59
C THR A 26 -1.46 -2.36 -17.04
N TYR A 27 -1.22 -2.04 -15.76
CA TYR A 27 0.15 -1.96 -15.24
C TYR A 27 0.90 -3.30 -15.30
N GLU A 28 0.23 -4.42 -15.10
CA GLU A 28 0.87 -5.74 -15.16
C GLU A 28 1.37 -6.03 -16.58
N ASP A 29 0.51 -5.85 -17.57
CA ASP A 29 0.85 -6.02 -18.98
C ASP A 29 1.99 -5.10 -19.41
N LEU A 30 1.92 -3.84 -19.00
CA LEU A 30 2.93 -2.85 -19.36
C LEU A 30 4.25 -3.14 -18.67
N GLN A 31 4.23 -3.56 -17.41
CA GLN A 31 5.43 -3.94 -16.68
C GLN A 31 6.11 -5.17 -17.30
N ASP A 32 5.34 -6.17 -17.69
CA ASP A 32 5.84 -7.36 -18.37
C ASP A 32 6.48 -7.04 -19.73
N LYS A 33 5.99 -5.98 -20.39
CA LYS A 33 6.54 -5.46 -21.64
C LYS A 33 7.75 -4.55 -21.47
N GLY A 34 8.18 -4.29 -20.22
CA GLY A 34 9.36 -3.48 -19.93
C GLY A 34 9.09 -1.98 -19.80
N TYR A 35 7.84 -1.56 -19.63
CA TYR A 35 7.49 -0.16 -19.34
C TYR A 35 7.94 0.21 -17.94
N THR A 36 8.36 1.48 -17.78
CA THR A 36 8.67 2.07 -16.49
C THR A 36 7.65 3.17 -16.16
N PHE A 37 7.42 3.41 -14.87
CA PHE A 37 6.41 4.35 -14.39
C PHE A 37 7.01 5.39 -13.48
N ASP A 38 6.52 6.64 -13.62
CA ASP A 38 6.86 7.77 -12.76
C ASP A 38 5.61 8.22 -12.01
N PHE A 39 5.66 8.11 -10.68
CA PHE A 39 4.58 8.48 -9.77
C PHE A 39 4.75 9.87 -9.16
N SER A 40 5.68 10.67 -9.65
CA SER A 40 5.98 11.99 -9.07
C SER A 40 4.77 12.94 -9.05
N ASP A 41 3.84 12.77 -9.97
CA ASP A 41 2.62 13.57 -10.03
C ASP A 41 1.67 13.28 -8.85
N PHE A 42 1.69 12.06 -8.31
CA PHE A 42 0.97 11.70 -7.09
C PHE A 42 1.55 12.39 -5.86
N ASN A 43 2.84 12.69 -5.86
CA ASN A 43 3.47 13.42 -4.77
C ASN A 43 2.90 14.81 -4.57
N LYS A 44 2.49 15.48 -5.63
CA LYS A 44 1.88 16.81 -5.56
C LYS A 44 0.51 16.79 -4.88
N VAL A 45 -0.25 15.71 -5.07
CA VAL A 45 -1.57 15.50 -4.44
C VAL A 45 -1.40 15.06 -2.99
N VAL A 46 -0.44 14.20 -2.71
CA VAL A 46 -0.17 13.64 -1.39
C VAL A 46 0.57 14.62 -0.48
N LYS A 47 1.45 15.47 -1.02
CA LYS A 47 2.20 16.49 -0.25
C LYS A 47 1.31 17.52 0.43
N GLY A 48 0.12 17.77 -0.08
CA GLY A 48 -0.82 18.67 0.57
C GLY A 48 -1.42 18.11 1.86
N LYS A 49 -1.57 16.80 1.98
CA LYS A 49 -2.17 16.11 3.14
C LYS A 49 -1.72 14.66 3.20
N LEU A 50 -0.48 14.45 3.60
CA LEU A 50 -0.01 13.09 3.90
C LEU A 50 -0.93 12.47 4.96
N ALA A 51 -1.44 11.28 4.69
CA ALA A 51 -2.21 10.52 5.65
C ALA A 51 -1.42 10.40 6.97
N PRO A 52 -2.07 10.51 8.13
CA PRO A 52 -1.36 10.42 9.42
C PRO A 52 -0.51 9.17 9.55
N LEU A 53 -0.94 8.08 8.92
CA LEU A 53 -0.21 6.82 8.91
C LEU A 53 1.11 6.91 8.13
N PHE A 54 1.16 7.69 7.05
CA PHE A 54 2.38 7.90 6.29
C PHE A 54 3.42 8.67 7.10
N GLN A 55 3.00 9.71 7.81
CA GLN A 55 3.86 10.45 8.73
C GLN A 55 4.40 9.56 9.83
N LYS A 56 3.55 8.68 10.36
CA LYS A 56 3.95 7.69 11.35
C LYS A 56 4.98 6.70 10.77
N ALA A 57 4.79 6.25 9.55
CA ALA A 57 5.73 5.38 8.85
C ALA A 57 7.11 6.05 8.70
N LEU A 58 7.16 7.33 8.32
CA LEU A 58 8.41 8.08 8.24
C LEU A 58 9.11 8.19 9.60
N LYS A 59 8.36 8.40 10.69
CA LYS A 59 8.92 8.43 12.05
C LYS A 59 9.46 7.07 12.46
N LEU A 60 8.75 5.99 12.16
CA LEU A 60 9.20 4.63 12.46
C LEU A 60 10.45 4.26 11.65
N GLN A 61 10.54 4.72 10.39
CA GLN A 61 11.73 4.54 9.58
C GLN A 61 12.96 5.18 10.24
N LYS A 62 12.82 6.39 10.78
CA LYS A 62 13.91 7.06 11.50
C LYS A 62 14.30 6.33 12.79
N LYS A 63 13.33 5.77 13.49
CA LYS A 63 13.55 5.14 14.80
C LYS A 63 14.12 3.73 14.69
N PHE A 64 13.64 2.92 13.77
CA PHE A 64 13.95 1.49 13.70
C PHE A 64 14.72 1.08 12.44
N GLY A 65 14.85 1.97 11.47
CA GLY A 65 15.46 1.69 10.18
C GLY A 65 14.48 1.12 9.17
N PRO A 66 14.67 1.39 7.87
CA PRO A 66 13.77 0.91 6.82
C PRO A 66 13.85 -0.60 6.62
N GLU A 67 14.92 -1.26 7.02
CA GLU A 67 15.11 -2.71 6.93
C GLU A 67 14.15 -3.51 7.82
N ASN A 68 13.58 -2.88 8.84
CA ASN A 68 12.57 -3.47 9.74
C ASN A 68 11.14 -3.12 9.36
N MET A 69 10.95 -2.48 8.22
CA MET A 69 9.64 -2.12 7.70
C MET A 69 9.27 -3.02 6.52
N PHE A 70 7.98 -3.35 6.43
CA PHE A 70 7.44 -4.26 5.42
C PHE A 70 6.18 -3.68 4.80
N VAL A 71 6.00 -3.96 3.52
CA VAL A 71 4.75 -3.68 2.81
C VAL A 71 4.15 -5.01 2.36
N LEU A 72 2.90 -5.19 2.67
CA LEU A 72 2.15 -6.40 2.32
C LEU A 72 0.91 -5.99 1.53
N THR A 73 0.82 -6.45 0.30
CA THR A 73 -0.27 -6.10 -0.60
C THR A 73 -0.93 -7.34 -1.19
N ALA A 74 -2.23 -7.24 -1.44
CA ALA A 74 -2.97 -8.28 -2.15
C ALA A 74 -2.61 -8.36 -3.65
N ARG A 75 -1.96 -7.33 -4.18
CA ARG A 75 -1.53 -7.29 -5.58
C ARG A 75 -0.53 -8.41 -5.87
N PRO A 76 -0.39 -8.81 -7.15
CA PRO A 76 0.60 -9.82 -7.52
C PRO A 76 2.04 -9.33 -7.32
N PRO A 77 3.01 -10.25 -7.28
CA PRO A 77 4.44 -9.91 -7.12
C PRO A 77 4.96 -8.91 -8.16
N ALA A 78 4.40 -8.90 -9.36
CA ALA A 78 4.76 -7.92 -10.41
C ALA A 78 4.59 -6.46 -9.98
N ALA A 79 3.70 -6.18 -9.02
CA ALA A 79 3.47 -4.83 -8.49
C ALA A 79 4.55 -4.35 -7.50
N GLN A 80 5.41 -5.21 -7.01
CA GLN A 80 6.38 -4.90 -5.95
C GLN A 80 7.32 -3.77 -6.34
N LYS A 81 7.82 -3.78 -7.57
CA LYS A 81 8.75 -2.74 -8.06
C LYS A 81 8.07 -1.37 -8.16
N ALA A 82 6.83 -1.32 -8.66
CA ALA A 82 6.07 -0.08 -8.76
C ALA A 82 5.80 0.53 -7.37
N ILE A 83 5.46 -0.31 -6.41
CA ILE A 83 5.25 0.11 -5.01
C ILE A 83 6.57 0.62 -4.41
N PHE A 84 7.67 -0.09 -4.63
CA PHE A 84 8.99 0.33 -4.19
C PHE A 84 9.34 1.73 -4.71
N ASP A 85 9.19 1.95 -6.01
CA ASP A 85 9.51 3.23 -6.64
C ASP A 85 8.62 4.37 -6.10
N PHE A 86 7.33 4.10 -5.91
CA PHE A 86 6.40 5.06 -5.33
C PHE A 86 6.78 5.44 -3.89
N LEU A 87 7.08 4.47 -3.04
CA LEU A 87 7.45 4.72 -1.65
C LEU A 87 8.77 5.47 -1.56
N LYS A 88 9.76 5.08 -2.36
CA LYS A 88 11.06 5.75 -2.42
C LYS A 88 10.93 7.21 -2.85
N ALA A 89 10.09 7.50 -3.84
CA ALA A 89 9.81 8.87 -4.28
C ALA A 89 9.19 9.73 -3.17
N ASN A 90 8.53 9.13 -2.21
CA ASN A 90 7.90 9.79 -1.06
C ASN A 90 8.75 9.74 0.22
N GLY A 91 9.98 9.29 0.15
CA GLY A 91 10.92 9.28 1.28
C GLY A 91 10.90 8.02 2.14
N LEU A 92 10.08 7.01 1.79
CA LEU A 92 10.11 5.70 2.43
C LEU A 92 11.03 4.75 1.67
N ASN A 93 12.16 4.41 2.28
CA ASN A 93 13.22 3.61 1.68
C ASN A 93 13.13 2.13 2.09
N ILE A 94 11.93 1.57 2.14
CA ILE A 94 11.72 0.16 2.45
C ILE A 94 12.38 -0.69 1.36
N PRO A 95 13.26 -1.63 1.71
CA PRO A 95 13.93 -2.46 0.71
C PRO A 95 12.94 -3.25 -0.14
N LEU A 96 13.24 -3.42 -1.43
CA LEU A 96 12.36 -4.17 -2.34
C LEU A 96 12.05 -5.59 -1.83
N LYS A 97 13.03 -6.25 -1.20
CA LYS A 97 12.85 -7.57 -0.58
C LYS A 97 11.79 -7.60 0.53
N ASN A 98 11.49 -6.45 1.13
CA ASN A 98 10.49 -6.30 2.20
C ASN A 98 9.11 -5.88 1.66
N ILE A 99 8.96 -5.79 0.36
CA ILE A 99 7.69 -5.49 -0.29
C ILE A 99 7.18 -6.78 -0.92
N THR A 100 6.06 -7.29 -0.41
CA THR A 100 5.50 -8.58 -0.83
C THR A 100 4.15 -8.39 -1.47
N GLY A 101 4.05 -8.76 -2.73
CA GLY A 101 2.79 -8.94 -3.44
C GLY A 101 2.30 -10.36 -3.27
N LEU A 102 1.20 -10.55 -2.56
CA LEU A 102 0.66 -11.89 -2.25
C LEU A 102 -0.04 -12.55 -3.45
N GLY A 103 -0.54 -11.75 -4.39
CA GLY A 103 -1.42 -12.27 -5.43
C GLY A 103 -2.72 -12.87 -4.88
N ASN A 104 -3.10 -12.49 -3.68
CA ASN A 104 -4.25 -13.02 -2.96
C ASN A 104 -4.85 -11.93 -2.07
N SER A 105 -6.14 -11.72 -2.19
CA SER A 105 -6.87 -10.67 -1.47
C SER A 105 -7.48 -11.11 -0.15
N THR A 106 -7.30 -12.36 0.26
CA THR A 106 -7.87 -12.87 1.51
C THR A 106 -7.16 -12.32 2.73
N ALA A 107 -7.91 -12.07 3.78
CA ALA A 107 -7.37 -11.68 5.08
C ALA A 107 -6.46 -12.78 5.67
N GLU A 108 -6.80 -14.03 5.41
CA GLU A 108 -6.03 -15.20 5.84
C GLU A 108 -4.61 -15.21 5.24
N ALA A 109 -4.45 -14.87 3.96
CA ALA A 109 -3.13 -14.80 3.33
C ALA A 109 -2.23 -13.80 4.04
N LYS A 110 -2.75 -12.66 4.45
CA LYS A 110 -1.99 -11.68 5.24
C LYS A 110 -1.64 -12.20 6.63
N ALA A 111 -2.58 -12.85 7.30
CA ALA A 111 -2.35 -13.45 8.61
C ALA A 111 -1.28 -14.55 8.58
N LEU A 112 -1.30 -15.39 7.56
CA LEU A 112 -0.28 -16.45 7.37
C LEU A 112 1.11 -15.85 7.12
N TRP A 113 1.20 -14.77 6.35
CA TRP A 113 2.48 -14.07 6.15
C TRP A 113 3.04 -13.54 7.48
N ILE A 114 2.19 -12.99 8.33
CA ILE A 114 2.58 -12.54 9.68
C ILE A 114 3.06 -13.72 10.53
N ALA A 115 2.37 -14.86 10.49
CA ALA A 115 2.79 -16.07 11.20
C ALA A 115 4.18 -16.54 10.77
N ASP A 116 4.50 -16.46 9.48
CA ASP A 116 5.85 -16.76 8.96
C ASP A 116 6.90 -15.82 9.57
N LYS A 117 6.58 -14.54 9.74
CA LYS A 117 7.48 -13.57 10.38
C LYS A 117 7.71 -13.87 11.86
N VAL A 118 6.70 -14.33 12.59
CA VAL A 118 6.87 -14.84 13.95
C VAL A 118 7.84 -16.03 13.95
N GLY A 119 7.69 -16.94 13.00
CA GLY A 119 8.58 -18.09 12.84
C GLY A 119 10.03 -17.69 12.53
N GLU A 120 10.26 -16.56 11.87
CA GLU A 120 11.58 -16.00 11.59
C GLU A 120 12.22 -15.32 12.82
N GLY A 121 11.50 -15.18 13.93
CA GLY A 121 12.01 -14.64 15.19
C GLY A 121 11.58 -13.21 15.52
N TYR A 122 10.73 -12.59 14.73
CA TYR A 122 10.17 -11.28 15.08
C TYR A 122 9.20 -11.44 16.26
N ASN A 123 9.31 -10.56 17.25
CA ASN A 123 8.57 -10.65 18.51
C ASN A 123 7.88 -9.34 18.93
N ASP A 124 7.98 -8.30 18.12
CA ASP A 124 7.30 -7.01 18.33
C ASP A 124 6.76 -6.53 17.00
N PHE A 125 5.43 -6.48 16.88
CA PHE A 125 4.74 -6.18 15.63
C PHE A 125 3.95 -4.90 15.73
N TYR A 126 4.06 -4.07 14.71
CA TYR A 126 3.10 -3.01 14.43
C TYR A 126 2.53 -3.25 13.03
N PHE A 127 1.23 -3.52 12.97
CA PHE A 127 0.52 -3.76 11.71
C PHE A 127 -0.58 -2.73 11.52
N ALA A 128 -0.70 -2.21 10.32
CA ALA A 128 -1.75 -1.28 9.93
C ALA A 128 -2.30 -1.62 8.55
N ASP A 129 -3.61 -1.68 8.44
CA ASP A 129 -4.33 -1.95 7.20
C ASP A 129 -5.65 -1.18 7.21
N ASP A 130 -6.17 -0.82 6.07
CA ASP A 130 -7.44 -0.09 5.97
C ASP A 130 -8.67 -1.03 6.05
N ALA A 131 -8.51 -2.28 5.66
CA ALA A 131 -9.58 -3.26 5.69
C ALA A 131 -9.70 -3.92 7.08
N LEU A 132 -10.88 -3.78 7.69
CA LEU A 132 -11.13 -4.30 9.03
C LEU A 132 -10.93 -5.81 9.12
N GLN A 133 -11.33 -6.57 8.10
CA GLN A 133 -11.15 -8.01 8.07
C GLN A 133 -9.68 -8.42 8.10
N ASN A 134 -8.80 -7.66 7.46
CA ASN A 134 -7.36 -7.90 7.50
C ASN A 134 -6.81 -7.63 8.90
N VAL A 135 -7.22 -6.52 9.50
CA VAL A 135 -6.85 -6.13 10.87
C VAL A 135 -7.25 -7.21 11.87
N GLN A 136 -8.48 -7.69 11.79
CA GLN A 136 -8.98 -8.72 12.68
C GLN A 136 -8.25 -10.05 12.51
N ALA A 137 -8.02 -10.48 11.27
CA ALA A 137 -7.32 -11.74 10.99
C ALA A 137 -5.87 -11.72 11.51
N VAL A 138 -5.16 -10.61 11.28
CA VAL A 138 -3.78 -10.43 11.77
C VAL A 138 -3.75 -10.36 13.29
N LYS A 139 -4.66 -9.62 13.90
CA LYS A 139 -4.76 -9.56 15.36
C LYS A 139 -5.00 -10.94 15.98
N ASN A 140 -5.96 -11.69 15.45
CA ASN A 140 -6.27 -13.04 15.91
C ASN A 140 -5.07 -13.97 15.76
N MET A 141 -4.30 -13.83 14.67
CA MET A 141 -3.09 -14.63 14.46
C MET A 141 -2.01 -14.26 15.49
N LEU A 142 -1.75 -12.99 15.70
CA LEU A 142 -0.73 -12.53 16.64
C LEU A 142 -1.08 -12.86 18.09
N ASP A 143 -2.35 -12.85 18.46
CA ASP A 143 -2.82 -13.19 19.80
C ASP A 143 -2.57 -14.67 20.17
N GLN A 144 -2.31 -15.53 19.18
CA GLN A 144 -1.95 -16.93 19.40
C GLN A 144 -0.48 -17.14 19.75
N PHE A 145 0.35 -16.12 19.59
CA PHE A 145 1.79 -16.17 19.87
C PHE A 145 2.12 -15.28 21.06
N ASP A 146 3.20 -15.63 21.77
CA ASP A 146 3.74 -14.81 22.86
C ASP A 146 4.65 -13.71 22.28
N VAL A 147 4.03 -12.75 21.59
CA VAL A 147 4.71 -11.60 20.97
C VAL A 147 4.00 -10.30 21.32
N LYS A 148 4.75 -9.22 21.39
CA LYS A 148 4.17 -7.88 21.48
C LYS A 148 3.55 -7.50 20.13
N SER A 149 2.35 -6.97 20.15
CA SER A 149 1.71 -6.54 18.94
C SER A 149 0.84 -5.30 19.14
N LYS A 150 0.82 -4.46 18.14
CA LYS A 150 -0.15 -3.39 17.99
C LYS A 150 -0.72 -3.47 16.59
N VAL A 151 -2.01 -3.71 16.50
CA VAL A 151 -2.74 -3.83 15.24
C VAL A 151 -3.73 -2.68 15.15
N GLN A 152 -3.67 -1.93 14.08
CA GLN A 152 -4.46 -0.70 13.92
C GLN A 152 -5.13 -0.66 12.56
N GLN A 153 -6.42 -0.35 12.55
CA GLN A 153 -7.08 0.00 11.31
C GLN A 153 -6.66 1.41 10.88
N ALA A 154 -6.16 1.53 9.67
CA ALA A 154 -5.80 2.82 9.10
C ALA A 154 -7.07 3.60 8.78
N LYS A 155 -7.20 4.79 9.37
CA LYS A 155 -8.24 5.75 9.01
C LYS A 155 -7.64 6.80 8.10
N ILE A 156 -8.24 6.98 6.95
CA ILE A 156 -7.81 7.99 5.99
C ILE A 156 -8.72 9.19 6.14
N GLN A 157 -8.17 10.32 6.60
CA GLN A 157 -8.86 11.59 6.66
C GLN A 157 -8.30 12.51 5.58
N PHE A 158 -9.03 12.63 4.48
CA PHE A 158 -8.73 13.58 3.42
C PHE A 158 -9.84 14.62 3.28
N SER A 159 -9.53 15.75 2.64
CA SER A 159 -10.59 16.60 2.09
C SER A 159 -11.43 15.80 1.10
N LYS A 160 -12.72 16.12 0.93
CA LYS A 160 -13.63 15.36 0.05
C LYS A 160 -13.04 15.08 -1.33
N ASN A 161 -12.34 16.03 -1.94
CA ASN A 161 -11.76 15.85 -3.27
C ASN A 161 -10.56 14.90 -3.27
N ALA A 162 -9.68 15.03 -2.29
CA ALA A 162 -8.53 14.13 -2.15
C ALA A 162 -8.97 12.72 -1.74
N SER A 163 -10.02 12.62 -0.93
CA SER A 163 -10.62 11.34 -0.54
C SER A 163 -11.18 10.60 -1.75
N ASN A 164 -11.91 11.30 -2.63
CA ASN A 164 -12.46 10.69 -3.83
C ASN A 164 -11.38 10.21 -4.80
N GLN A 165 -10.32 10.98 -4.98
CA GLN A 165 -9.18 10.56 -5.83
C GLN A 165 -8.47 9.35 -5.25
N PHE A 166 -8.23 9.34 -3.96
CA PHE A 166 -7.57 8.22 -3.30
C PHE A 166 -8.45 6.95 -3.33
N ASN A 167 -9.75 7.09 -3.08
CA ASN A 167 -10.70 5.98 -3.18
C ASN A 167 -10.74 5.41 -4.58
N ASN A 168 -10.76 6.25 -5.62
CA ASN A 168 -10.70 5.80 -7.00
C ASN A 168 -9.43 5.00 -7.29
N ILE A 169 -8.29 5.42 -6.77
CA ILE A 169 -7.02 4.68 -6.88
C ILE A 169 -7.13 3.32 -6.18
N LEU A 170 -7.66 3.28 -4.98
CA LEU A 170 -7.85 2.04 -4.23
C LEU A 170 -8.83 1.09 -4.94
N GLU A 171 -9.97 1.60 -5.38
CA GLU A 171 -10.96 0.82 -6.12
C GLU A 171 -10.38 0.25 -7.41
N SER A 172 -9.68 1.07 -8.17
CA SER A 172 -9.02 0.65 -9.40
C SER A 172 -7.94 -0.40 -9.16
N SER A 173 -7.25 -0.33 -8.02
CA SER A 173 -6.15 -1.24 -7.70
C SER A 173 -6.59 -2.51 -6.98
N THR A 174 -7.72 -2.50 -6.25
CA THR A 174 -8.19 -3.63 -5.44
C THR A 174 -9.50 -4.24 -5.95
N GLY A 175 -10.24 -3.54 -6.79
CA GLY A 175 -11.57 -3.93 -7.24
C GLY A 175 -12.64 -3.86 -6.13
N VAL A 176 -12.35 -3.21 -5.01
CA VAL A 176 -13.25 -3.08 -3.86
C VAL A 176 -13.66 -1.63 -3.67
N GLU A 177 -14.96 -1.39 -3.47
CA GLU A 177 -15.47 -0.05 -3.18
C GLU A 177 -15.03 0.43 -1.79
N SER A 178 -13.94 1.18 -1.75
CA SER A 178 -13.33 1.63 -0.51
C SER A 178 -14.23 2.58 0.30
N GLN A 179 -15.09 3.37 -0.35
CA GLN A 179 -16.02 4.27 0.33
C GLN A 179 -17.01 3.54 1.23
N LYS A 180 -17.53 2.39 0.79
CA LYS A 180 -18.43 1.57 1.62
C LYS A 180 -17.73 1.03 2.85
N GLN A 181 -16.48 0.64 2.71
CA GLN A 181 -15.67 0.16 3.84
C GLN A 181 -15.43 1.28 4.86
N PHE A 182 -15.11 2.48 4.42
CA PHE A 182 -14.90 3.62 5.30
C PHE A 182 -16.18 4.07 5.98
N SER A 183 -17.30 4.10 5.28
CA SER A 183 -18.60 4.42 5.86
C SER A 183 -18.97 3.45 6.97
N ASN A 184 -18.76 2.17 6.77
CA ASN A 184 -19.02 1.14 7.77
C ASN A 184 -18.07 1.25 8.97
N ALA A 185 -16.81 1.62 8.75
CA ALA A 185 -15.85 1.83 9.82
C ALA A 185 -16.17 3.09 10.63
N GLN A 186 -16.71 4.14 10.01
CA GLN A 186 -17.12 5.36 10.70
C GLN A 186 -18.42 5.20 11.50
N ALA A 187 -19.29 4.28 11.08
CA ALA A 187 -20.55 3.98 11.77
C ALA A 187 -20.36 3.14 13.05
N ARG A 188 -19.16 2.67 13.30
CA ARG A 188 -18.77 1.90 14.48
C ARG A 188 -17.91 2.72 15.44
#